data_ec9588b3ad358abfd87b389643523e66
#
_entry.id   ec9588b3ad358abfd87b389643523e66
#
_cell.length_a   1.000
_cell.length_b   1.000
_cell.length_c   1.000
_cell.angle_alpha   90.00
_cell.angle_beta   90.00
_cell.angle_gamma   90.00
#
_symmetry.space_group_name_H-M   'P 1'
#
loop_
_entity.id
_entity.type
_entity.pdbx_description
1 polymer ?
#
loop_
_entity_poly.entity_id
_entity_poly.type
_entity_poly.pdbx_seq_one_letter_code
_entity_poly.pdbx_strand_id
1 'polypeptide(L)'
;MRIAAIIAVGLINLYIGVRYAWLVLRKRTEPALAMWVFFTLAVAGSLATYLSQGGFGLLDNILNTTDILMVGSVTLVIFLYGEPSSRFTRFDLGCLAAVLLILVFWGFTRLSVAAHAAIQGILVIAYAPVVRRLWRSHRNTEPFTPWIGMLAAALISLISSKGMLASVYALRAVGCTSLLLLLMGRAEWRARHCALRDNRRRRLPSSAPES
;
A
#
# COMPACT_ATOMS: atom_id res chain seq x y z
N MET A 1 18.46 -4.71 19.68
CA MET A 1 17.61 -3.81 18.87
C MET A 1 17.07 -4.48 17.59
N ARG A 2 17.92 -5.14 16.78
CA ARG A 2 17.50 -5.78 15.51
C ARG A 2 16.41 -6.83 15.67
N ILE A 3 16.53 -7.77 16.59
CA ILE A 3 15.52 -8.81 16.83
C ILE A 3 14.18 -8.22 17.23
N ALA A 4 14.18 -7.21 18.11
CA ALA A 4 12.97 -6.51 18.48
C ALA A 4 12.29 -5.80 17.30
N ALA A 5 13.08 -5.20 16.39
CA ALA A 5 12.56 -4.60 15.16
C ALA A 5 11.94 -5.65 14.23
N ILE A 6 12.58 -6.81 14.05
CA ILE A 6 12.06 -7.92 13.25
C ILE A 6 10.70 -8.40 13.80
N ILE A 7 10.62 -8.63 15.11
CA ILE A 7 9.38 -9.07 15.76
C ILE A 7 8.30 -8.00 15.61
N ALA A 8 8.62 -6.73 15.88
CA ALA A 8 7.67 -5.64 15.78
C ALA A 8 7.09 -5.50 14.35
N VAL A 9 7.93 -5.53 13.31
CA VAL A 9 7.48 -5.49 11.91
C VAL A 9 6.56 -6.67 11.59
N GLY A 10 6.94 -7.89 12.01
CA GLY A 10 6.13 -9.08 11.82
C GLY A 10 4.76 -8.98 12.46
N LEU A 11 4.70 -8.52 13.73
CA LEU A 11 3.44 -8.36 14.46
C LEU A 11 2.54 -7.27 13.86
N ILE A 12 3.12 -6.15 13.43
CA ILE A 12 2.38 -5.06 12.78
C ILE A 12 1.78 -5.56 11.46
N ASN A 13 2.56 -6.22 10.61
CA ASN A 13 2.06 -6.74 9.33
C ASN A 13 1.03 -7.86 9.52
N LEU A 14 1.21 -8.73 10.51
CA LEU A 14 0.20 -9.71 10.88
C LEU A 14 -1.12 -9.04 11.30
N TYR A 15 -1.04 -8.04 12.17
CA TYR A 15 -2.23 -7.28 12.59
C TYR A 15 -2.94 -6.62 11.41
N ILE A 16 -2.19 -5.97 10.50
CA ILE A 16 -2.75 -5.32 9.31
C ILE A 16 -3.44 -6.35 8.43
N GLY A 17 -2.78 -7.49 8.15
CA GLY A 17 -3.31 -8.56 7.31
C GLY A 17 -4.60 -9.16 7.87
N VAL A 18 -4.60 -9.51 9.16
CA VAL A 18 -5.79 -10.03 9.86
C VAL A 18 -6.92 -9.00 9.87
N ARG A 19 -6.60 -7.74 10.17
CA ARG A 19 -7.58 -6.65 10.18
C ARG A 19 -8.20 -6.44 8.80
N TYR A 20 -7.39 -6.45 7.74
CA TYR A 20 -7.86 -6.26 6.38
C TYR A 20 -8.70 -7.47 5.90
N ALA A 21 -8.23 -8.69 6.13
CA ALA A 21 -8.97 -9.90 5.84
C ALA A 21 -10.34 -9.91 6.55
N TRP A 22 -10.38 -9.51 7.81
CA TRP A 22 -11.63 -9.38 8.56
C TRP A 22 -12.60 -8.36 7.93
N LEU A 23 -12.10 -7.21 7.45
CA LEU A 23 -12.92 -6.21 6.76
C LEU A 23 -13.51 -6.76 5.46
N VAL A 24 -12.73 -7.54 4.69
CA VAL A 24 -13.20 -8.22 3.48
C VAL A 24 -14.30 -9.24 3.81
N LEU A 25 -14.07 -10.13 4.79
CA LEU A 25 -15.04 -11.14 5.22
C LEU A 25 -16.35 -10.51 5.75
N ARG A 26 -16.27 -9.34 6.38
CA ARG A 26 -17.44 -8.59 6.85
C ARG A 26 -18.07 -7.70 5.80
N LYS A 27 -17.62 -7.77 4.55
CA LYS A 27 -18.09 -6.93 3.42
C LYS A 27 -18.07 -5.43 3.73
N ARG A 28 -17.09 -4.99 4.53
CA ARG A 28 -16.89 -3.58 4.89
C ARG A 28 -15.92 -2.85 3.97
N THR A 29 -15.34 -3.55 3.02
CA THR A 29 -14.43 -3.02 2.00
C THR A 29 -14.59 -3.85 0.72
N GLU A 30 -14.44 -3.20 -0.42
CA GLU A 30 -14.51 -3.80 -1.76
C GLU A 30 -13.14 -3.66 -2.45
N PRO A 31 -12.17 -4.50 -2.08
CA PRO A 31 -10.83 -4.40 -2.65
C PRO A 31 -10.80 -4.90 -4.09
N ALA A 32 -10.06 -4.21 -4.96
CA ALA A 32 -9.82 -4.65 -6.31
C ALA A 32 -8.87 -5.86 -6.32
N LEU A 33 -9.37 -7.06 -6.61
CA LEU A 33 -8.57 -8.29 -6.69
C LEU A 33 -7.34 -8.12 -7.58
N ALA A 34 -7.51 -7.44 -8.73
CA ALA A 34 -6.43 -7.17 -9.68
C ALA A 34 -5.23 -6.46 -9.03
N MET A 35 -5.51 -5.44 -8.22
CA MET A 35 -4.47 -4.68 -7.50
C MET A 35 -3.72 -5.60 -6.52
N TRP A 36 -4.43 -6.44 -5.78
CA TRP A 36 -3.82 -7.33 -4.81
C TRP A 36 -2.98 -8.44 -5.44
N VAL A 37 -3.44 -9.01 -6.56
CA VAL A 37 -2.64 -9.97 -7.38
C VAL A 37 -1.37 -9.30 -7.88
N PHE A 38 -1.47 -8.09 -8.43
CA PHE A 38 -0.33 -7.31 -8.88
C PHE A 38 0.67 -7.03 -7.74
N PHE A 39 0.18 -6.56 -6.58
CA PHE A 39 1.04 -6.32 -5.42
C PHE A 39 1.74 -7.60 -4.94
N THR A 40 1.03 -8.73 -4.90
CA THR A 40 1.61 -10.02 -4.51
C THR A 40 2.76 -10.40 -5.42
N LEU A 41 2.58 -10.30 -6.74
CA LEU A 41 3.63 -10.63 -7.71
C LEU A 41 4.82 -9.65 -7.64
N ALA A 42 4.54 -8.35 -7.51
CA ALA A 42 5.58 -7.34 -7.41
C ALA A 42 6.42 -7.49 -6.11
N VAL A 43 5.77 -7.74 -4.99
CA VAL A 43 6.44 -7.96 -3.70
C VAL A 43 7.22 -9.28 -3.70
N ALA A 44 6.66 -10.36 -4.29
CA ALA A 44 7.36 -11.63 -4.46
C ALA A 44 8.61 -11.48 -5.36
N GLY A 45 8.46 -10.80 -6.50
CA GLY A 45 9.58 -10.51 -7.40
C GLY A 45 10.65 -9.63 -6.75
N SER A 46 10.24 -8.63 -5.96
CA SER A 46 11.16 -7.80 -5.17
C SER A 46 11.95 -8.64 -4.17
N LEU A 47 11.32 -9.57 -3.47
CA LEU A 47 12.00 -10.46 -2.53
C LEU A 47 12.93 -11.44 -3.25
N ALA A 48 12.50 -12.02 -4.36
CA ALA A 48 13.31 -12.94 -5.16
C ALA A 48 14.57 -12.27 -5.71
N THR A 49 14.46 -11.05 -6.25
CA THR A 49 15.59 -10.26 -6.74
C THR A 49 16.56 -9.88 -5.61
N TYR A 50 16.04 -9.61 -4.42
CA TYR A 50 16.86 -9.35 -3.24
C TYR A 50 17.67 -10.59 -2.81
N LEU A 51 16.99 -11.72 -2.65
CA LEU A 51 17.64 -12.97 -2.21
C LEU A 51 18.63 -13.50 -3.24
N SER A 52 18.42 -13.24 -4.53
CA SER A 52 19.32 -13.69 -5.60
C SER A 52 20.68 -12.99 -5.61
N GLN A 53 20.87 -11.91 -4.85
CA GLN A 53 22.18 -11.27 -4.69
C GLN A 53 23.17 -12.13 -3.90
N GLY A 54 22.69 -13.13 -3.16
CA GLY A 54 23.50 -13.96 -2.27
C GLY A 54 23.89 -13.22 -0.97
N GLY A 55 24.24 -14.00 0.05
CA GLY A 55 24.67 -13.46 1.35
C GLY A 55 23.57 -12.82 2.22
N PHE A 56 22.31 -12.78 1.73
CA PHE A 56 21.17 -12.23 2.44
C PHE A 56 20.10 -13.28 2.70
N GLY A 57 19.46 -13.20 3.87
CA GLY A 57 18.35 -14.06 4.26
C GLY A 57 17.01 -13.31 4.35
N LEU A 58 15.94 -14.06 4.54
CA LEU A 58 14.57 -13.51 4.68
C LEU A 58 14.46 -12.47 5.80
N LEU A 59 15.14 -12.68 6.94
CA LEU A 59 15.12 -11.77 8.08
C LEU A 59 15.98 -10.50 7.87
N ASP A 60 16.78 -10.45 6.81
CA ASP A 60 17.57 -9.28 6.46
C ASP A 60 16.75 -8.24 5.68
N ASN A 61 15.59 -8.66 5.12
CA ASN A 61 14.57 -7.79 4.53
C ASN A 61 13.19 -8.15 5.10
N ILE A 62 13.05 -7.98 6.41
CA ILE A 62 11.85 -8.43 7.14
C ILE A 62 10.57 -7.76 6.64
N LEU A 63 10.62 -6.48 6.23
CA LEU A 63 9.46 -5.80 5.69
C LEU A 63 8.94 -6.50 4.44
N ASN A 64 9.79 -6.73 3.44
CA ASN A 64 9.40 -7.41 2.21
C ASN A 64 8.93 -8.85 2.47
N THR A 65 9.61 -9.58 3.39
CA THR A 65 9.24 -10.95 3.76
C THR A 65 7.87 -11.02 4.44
N THR A 66 7.57 -10.10 5.34
CA THR A 66 6.25 -10.08 6.01
C THR A 66 5.17 -9.47 5.11
N ASP A 67 5.53 -8.55 4.21
CA ASP A 67 4.62 -8.01 3.21
C ASP A 67 4.13 -9.10 2.26
N ILE A 68 5.01 -10.00 1.75
CA ILE A 68 4.55 -11.08 0.85
C ILE A 68 3.56 -12.02 1.56
N LEU A 69 3.79 -12.31 2.83
CA LEU A 69 2.85 -13.12 3.61
C LEU A 69 1.52 -12.39 3.80
N MET A 70 1.57 -11.11 4.11
CA MET A 70 0.39 -10.27 4.32
C MET A 70 -0.40 -10.09 3.02
N VAL A 71 0.22 -9.60 1.94
CA VAL A 71 -0.48 -9.35 0.67
C VAL A 71 -0.95 -10.66 0.03
N GLY A 72 -0.19 -11.74 0.11
CA GLY A 72 -0.58 -13.06 -0.39
C GLY A 72 -1.80 -13.63 0.34
N SER A 73 -1.80 -13.55 1.68
CA SER A 73 -2.94 -14.00 2.50
C SER A 73 -4.19 -13.17 2.21
N VAL A 74 -4.06 -11.84 2.13
CA VAL A 74 -5.19 -10.95 1.80
C VAL A 74 -5.69 -11.21 0.38
N THR A 75 -4.79 -11.38 -0.59
CA THR A 75 -5.16 -11.74 -1.98
C THR A 75 -5.97 -13.04 -2.01
N LEU A 76 -5.54 -14.06 -1.27
CA LEU A 76 -6.27 -15.33 -1.17
C LEU A 76 -7.67 -15.14 -0.56
N VAL A 77 -7.77 -14.36 0.52
CA VAL A 77 -9.08 -14.07 1.14
C VAL A 77 -9.99 -13.32 0.17
N ILE A 78 -9.47 -12.33 -0.59
CA ILE A 78 -10.24 -11.61 -1.59
C ILE A 78 -10.69 -12.54 -2.73
N PHE A 79 -9.80 -13.43 -3.17
CA PHE A 79 -10.11 -14.40 -4.23
C PHE A 79 -11.23 -15.38 -3.82
N LEU A 80 -11.21 -15.84 -2.57
CA LEU A 80 -12.18 -16.83 -2.07
C LEU A 80 -13.51 -16.21 -1.62
N TYR A 81 -13.49 -15.00 -1.06
CA TYR A 81 -14.63 -14.40 -0.36
C TYR A 81 -14.99 -12.99 -0.83
N GLY A 82 -14.16 -12.40 -1.70
CA GLY A 82 -14.40 -11.05 -2.25
C GLY A 82 -15.58 -11.05 -3.22
N GLU A 83 -16.24 -9.90 -3.34
CA GLU A 83 -17.29 -9.75 -4.34
C GLU A 83 -16.70 -9.60 -5.75
N PRO A 84 -17.30 -10.23 -6.80
CA PRO A 84 -16.76 -10.23 -8.15
C PRO A 84 -16.84 -8.88 -8.87
N SER A 85 -17.17 -7.79 -8.17
CA SER A 85 -17.42 -6.45 -8.72
C SER A 85 -16.18 -5.70 -9.22
N SER A 86 -14.97 -6.12 -8.81
CA SER A 86 -13.76 -5.42 -9.19
C SER A 86 -13.19 -5.93 -10.50
N ARG A 87 -13.59 -5.31 -11.61
CA ARG A 87 -13.02 -5.59 -12.93
C ARG A 87 -11.57 -5.11 -12.98
N PHE A 88 -10.71 -5.89 -13.65
CA PHE A 88 -9.36 -5.47 -14.00
C PHE A 88 -9.42 -4.19 -14.84
N THR A 89 -8.83 -3.11 -14.35
CA THR A 89 -8.70 -1.90 -15.15
C THR A 89 -7.53 -2.06 -16.15
N ARG A 90 -7.54 -1.27 -17.24
CA ARG A 90 -6.40 -1.24 -18.18
C ARG A 90 -5.10 -0.85 -17.50
N PHE A 91 -5.18 -0.02 -16.46
CA PHE A 91 -4.03 0.36 -15.65
C PHE A 91 -3.47 -0.83 -14.85
N ASP A 92 -4.34 -1.61 -14.19
CA ASP A 92 -3.92 -2.80 -13.44
C ASP A 92 -3.26 -3.84 -14.33
N LEU A 93 -3.83 -4.07 -15.51
CA LEU A 93 -3.27 -4.99 -16.52
C LEU A 93 -1.90 -4.49 -17.03
N GLY A 94 -1.75 -3.18 -17.25
CA GLY A 94 -0.48 -2.58 -17.63
C GLY A 94 0.60 -2.75 -16.55
N CYS A 95 0.28 -2.51 -15.29
CA CYS A 95 1.18 -2.74 -14.17
C CYS A 95 1.55 -4.23 -14.02
N LEU A 96 0.57 -5.13 -14.16
CA LEU A 96 0.80 -6.58 -14.10
C LEU A 96 1.74 -7.04 -15.24
N ALA A 97 1.46 -6.62 -16.47
CA ALA A 97 2.30 -6.93 -17.63
C ALA A 97 3.73 -6.42 -17.45
N ALA A 98 3.90 -5.19 -16.94
CA ALA A 98 5.21 -4.62 -16.68
C ALA A 98 6.00 -5.42 -15.64
N VAL A 99 5.38 -5.85 -14.53
CA VAL A 99 6.06 -6.71 -13.55
C VAL A 99 6.47 -8.04 -14.16
N LEU A 100 5.57 -8.69 -14.92
CA LEU A 100 5.89 -9.96 -15.56
C LEU A 100 7.06 -9.83 -16.55
N LEU A 101 7.07 -8.77 -17.36
CA LEU A 101 8.19 -8.48 -18.28
C LEU A 101 9.52 -8.25 -17.55
N ILE A 102 9.49 -7.54 -16.42
CA ILE A 102 10.69 -7.32 -15.59
C ILE A 102 11.18 -8.66 -15.01
N LEU A 103 10.28 -9.52 -14.53
CA LEU A 103 10.66 -10.81 -13.97
C LEU A 103 11.23 -11.75 -15.05
N VAL A 104 10.65 -11.75 -16.25
CA VAL A 104 11.18 -12.49 -17.40
C VAL A 104 12.57 -11.96 -17.78
N PHE A 105 12.73 -10.64 -17.93
CA PHE A 105 14.01 -10.00 -18.21
C PHE A 105 15.06 -10.36 -17.15
N TRP A 106 14.70 -10.29 -15.86
CA TRP A 106 15.57 -10.69 -14.78
C TRP A 106 15.96 -12.18 -14.85
N GLY A 107 15.02 -13.06 -15.19
CA GLY A 107 15.26 -14.50 -15.36
C GLY A 107 16.39 -14.79 -16.37
N PHE A 108 16.46 -14.01 -17.46
CA PHE A 108 17.48 -14.13 -18.50
C PHE A 108 18.79 -13.42 -18.15
N THR A 109 18.73 -12.20 -17.65
CA THR A 109 19.89 -11.33 -17.47
C THR A 109 20.58 -11.48 -16.11
N ARG A 110 19.82 -11.93 -15.10
CA ARG A 110 20.23 -12.00 -13.70
C ARG A 110 20.66 -10.64 -13.10
N LEU A 111 20.25 -9.54 -13.73
CA LEU A 111 20.54 -8.17 -13.28
C LEU A 111 19.59 -7.79 -12.11
N SER A 112 19.84 -8.35 -10.93
CA SER A 112 18.94 -8.25 -9.76
C SER A 112 18.73 -6.82 -9.28
N VAL A 113 19.75 -5.97 -9.30
CA VAL A 113 19.64 -4.56 -8.88
C VAL A 113 18.71 -3.79 -9.82
N ALA A 114 18.88 -3.94 -11.13
CA ALA A 114 18.06 -3.25 -12.13
C ALA A 114 16.60 -3.73 -12.06
N ALA A 115 16.38 -5.05 -11.96
CA ALA A 115 15.03 -5.62 -11.85
C ALA A 115 14.35 -5.17 -10.55
N HIS A 116 15.06 -5.19 -9.41
CA HIS A 116 14.55 -4.70 -8.14
C HIS A 116 14.13 -3.22 -8.23
N ALA A 117 15.01 -2.36 -8.73
CA ALA A 117 14.73 -0.94 -8.89
C ALA A 117 13.50 -0.69 -9.79
N ALA A 118 13.38 -1.42 -10.90
CA ALA A 118 12.24 -1.34 -11.79
C ALA A 118 10.94 -1.77 -11.11
N ILE A 119 10.96 -2.86 -10.32
CA ILE A 119 9.82 -3.30 -9.52
C ILE A 119 9.42 -2.23 -8.49
N GLN A 120 10.39 -1.60 -7.81
CA GLN A 120 10.10 -0.52 -6.87
C GLN A 120 9.44 0.68 -7.60
N GLY A 121 9.92 1.03 -8.79
CA GLY A 121 9.31 2.07 -9.62
C GLY A 121 7.85 1.77 -9.97
N ILE A 122 7.54 0.54 -10.38
CA ILE A 122 6.16 0.13 -10.67
C ILE A 122 5.29 0.14 -9.39
N LEU A 123 5.84 -0.30 -8.26
CA LEU A 123 5.14 -0.23 -6.98
C LEU A 123 4.80 1.22 -6.58
N VAL A 124 5.66 2.21 -6.91
CA VAL A 124 5.33 3.63 -6.74
C VAL A 124 4.19 4.05 -7.68
N ILE A 125 4.28 3.68 -8.95
CA ILE A 125 3.26 4.00 -9.97
C ILE A 125 1.89 3.40 -9.59
N ALA A 126 1.87 2.24 -8.95
CA ALA A 126 0.65 1.59 -8.50
C ALA A 126 -0.15 2.40 -7.47
N TYR A 127 0.48 3.33 -6.77
CA TYR A 127 -0.23 4.27 -5.89
C TYR A 127 -0.94 5.41 -6.64
N ALA A 128 -0.63 5.64 -7.92
CA ALA A 128 -1.15 6.77 -8.68
C ALA A 128 -2.69 6.87 -8.69
N PRO A 129 -3.48 5.78 -8.86
CA PRO A 129 -4.94 5.87 -8.81
C PRO A 129 -5.47 6.34 -7.45
N VAL A 130 -4.90 5.82 -6.35
CA VAL A 130 -5.30 6.19 -4.98
C VAL A 130 -4.92 7.63 -4.68
N VAL A 131 -3.70 8.03 -5.03
CA VAL A 131 -3.21 9.42 -4.91
C VAL A 131 -4.12 10.37 -5.69
N ARG A 132 -4.43 10.05 -6.96
CA ARG A 132 -5.32 10.87 -7.79
C ARG A 132 -6.73 10.99 -7.18
N ARG A 133 -7.28 9.89 -6.66
CA ARG A 133 -8.58 9.87 -6.00
C ARG A 133 -8.59 10.78 -4.77
N LEU A 134 -7.63 10.61 -3.85
CA LEU A 134 -7.50 11.41 -2.63
C LEU A 134 -7.23 12.89 -2.92
N TRP A 135 -6.44 13.17 -3.97
CA TRP A 135 -6.16 14.55 -4.38
C TRP A 135 -7.39 15.31 -4.84
N ARG A 136 -8.29 14.63 -5.59
CA ARG A 136 -9.52 15.21 -6.15
C ARG A 136 -10.70 15.14 -5.18
N SER A 137 -10.72 14.18 -4.28
CA SER A 137 -11.81 13.97 -3.34
C SER A 137 -11.78 15.00 -2.21
N HIS A 138 -12.98 15.37 -1.75
CA HIS A 138 -13.17 16.13 -0.52
C HIS A 138 -13.48 15.23 0.69
N ARG A 139 -13.45 13.90 0.50
CA ARG A 139 -13.69 12.91 1.56
C ARG A 139 -12.60 11.85 1.55
N ASN A 140 -12.15 11.46 2.73
CA ASN A 140 -11.27 10.33 2.89
C ASN A 140 -12.09 9.03 2.78
N THR A 141 -11.67 8.13 1.88
CA THR A 141 -12.29 6.82 1.67
C THR A 141 -11.43 5.68 2.21
N GLU A 142 -10.24 5.99 2.73
CA GLU A 142 -9.29 4.99 3.21
C GLU A 142 -9.22 4.98 4.75
N PRO A 143 -9.11 3.81 5.38
CA PRO A 143 -8.95 3.72 6.82
C PRO A 143 -7.52 4.11 7.24
N PHE A 144 -7.37 4.99 8.25
CA PHE A 144 -6.04 5.42 8.72
C PHE A 144 -5.22 4.31 9.35
N THR A 145 -5.86 3.40 10.09
CA THR A 145 -5.15 2.39 10.90
C THR A 145 -4.17 1.52 10.11
N PRO A 146 -4.54 0.90 8.96
CA PRO A 146 -3.59 0.13 8.17
C PRO A 146 -2.41 0.97 7.66
N TRP A 147 -2.67 2.19 7.20
CA TRP A 147 -1.63 3.05 6.62
C TRP A 147 -0.64 3.56 7.68
N ILE A 148 -1.11 3.88 8.89
CA ILE A 148 -0.24 4.21 10.04
C ILE A 148 0.61 2.99 10.41
N GLY A 149 0.01 1.80 10.47
CA GLY A 149 0.73 0.56 10.72
C GLY A 149 1.80 0.27 9.68
N MET A 150 1.48 0.42 8.37
CA MET A 150 2.45 0.24 7.28
C MET A 150 3.60 1.24 7.36
N LEU A 151 3.35 2.50 7.71
CA LEU A 151 4.40 3.49 7.92
C LEU A 151 5.29 3.11 9.10
N ALA A 152 4.70 2.71 10.24
CA ALA A 152 5.45 2.28 11.41
C ALA A 152 6.30 1.05 11.12
N ALA A 153 5.75 0.03 10.45
CA ALA A 153 6.49 -1.16 10.04
C ALA A 153 7.68 -0.80 9.13
N ALA A 154 7.46 0.08 8.14
CA ALA A 154 8.50 0.51 7.22
C ALA A 154 9.62 1.30 7.93
N LEU A 155 9.30 2.21 8.85
CA LEU A 155 10.29 2.94 9.64
C LEU A 155 11.10 2.02 10.57
N ILE A 156 10.42 1.11 11.28
CA ILE A 156 11.06 0.14 12.17
C ILE A 156 11.97 -0.81 11.36
N SER A 157 11.54 -1.22 10.17
CA SER A 157 12.31 -2.14 9.34
C SER A 157 13.66 -1.58 8.91
N LEU A 158 13.83 -0.26 8.80
CA LEU A 158 15.13 0.36 8.50
C LEU A 158 16.23 -0.01 9.51
N ILE A 159 15.84 -0.28 10.77
CA ILE A 159 16.78 -0.72 11.83
C ILE A 159 17.34 -2.13 11.56
N SER A 160 16.56 -2.98 10.90
CA SER A 160 16.87 -4.39 10.65
C SER A 160 17.28 -4.69 9.22
N SER A 161 17.03 -3.77 8.27
CA SER A 161 17.34 -3.93 6.85
C SER A 161 18.83 -4.09 6.60
N LYS A 162 19.20 -5.09 5.83
CA LYS A 162 20.57 -5.30 5.37
C LYS A 162 20.67 -5.19 3.85
N GLY A 163 21.69 -4.47 3.41
CA GLY A 163 21.95 -4.24 2.00
C GLY A 163 21.08 -3.13 1.39
N MET A 164 21.55 -2.62 0.26
CA MET A 164 20.93 -1.48 -0.43
C MET A 164 19.48 -1.76 -0.85
N LEU A 165 19.19 -2.95 -1.38
CA LEU A 165 17.87 -3.26 -1.91
C LEU A 165 16.79 -3.34 -0.81
N ALA A 166 17.14 -3.87 0.39
CA ALA A 166 16.21 -3.87 1.53
C ALA A 166 15.91 -2.45 2.00
N SER A 167 16.93 -1.58 2.04
CA SER A 167 16.76 -0.17 2.39
C SER A 167 15.92 0.59 1.35
N VAL A 168 16.14 0.33 0.06
CA VAL A 168 15.32 0.92 -1.03
C VAL A 168 13.86 0.50 -0.90
N TYR A 169 13.60 -0.77 -0.60
CA TYR A 169 12.25 -1.27 -0.37
C TYR A 169 11.56 -0.52 0.79
N ALA A 170 12.24 -0.43 1.94
CA ALA A 170 11.72 0.25 3.12
C ALA A 170 11.51 1.77 2.88
N LEU A 171 12.48 2.46 2.27
CA LEU A 171 12.39 3.89 1.97
C LEU A 171 11.24 4.20 1.01
N ARG A 172 11.06 3.37 -0.03
CA ARG A 172 9.88 3.48 -0.92
C ARG A 172 8.59 3.35 -0.11
N ALA A 173 8.50 2.36 0.76
CA ALA A 173 7.31 2.16 1.58
C ALA A 173 7.05 3.38 2.49
N VAL A 174 8.08 3.91 3.16
CA VAL A 174 7.97 5.14 3.97
C VAL A 174 7.47 6.32 3.11
N GLY A 175 8.06 6.55 1.95
CA GLY A 175 7.67 7.65 1.06
C GLY A 175 6.23 7.55 0.58
N CYS A 176 5.83 6.38 0.07
CA CYS A 176 4.48 6.15 -0.44
C CYS A 176 3.42 6.23 0.65
N THR A 177 3.63 5.59 1.81
CA THR A 177 2.67 5.62 2.92
C THR A 177 2.57 6.99 3.57
N SER A 178 3.68 7.71 3.71
CA SER A 178 3.66 9.10 4.20
C SER A 178 2.87 10.03 3.28
N LEU A 179 3.08 9.92 1.95
CA LEU A 179 2.32 10.69 0.98
C LEU A 179 0.81 10.39 1.10
N LEU A 180 0.42 9.13 1.21
CA LEU A 180 -0.98 8.76 1.36
C LEU A 180 -1.58 9.30 2.65
N LEU A 181 -0.90 9.17 3.78
CA LEU A 181 -1.37 9.69 5.06
C LEU A 181 -1.56 11.22 5.03
N LEU A 182 -0.64 11.95 4.38
CA LEU A 182 -0.76 13.40 4.18
C LEU A 182 -2.01 13.74 3.34
N LEU A 183 -2.24 13.01 2.25
CA LEU A 183 -3.41 13.23 1.39
C LEU A 183 -4.72 12.88 2.09
N MET A 184 -4.74 11.80 2.88
CA MET A 184 -5.88 11.41 3.70
C MET A 184 -6.20 12.48 4.74
N GLY A 185 -5.19 12.98 5.46
CA GLY A 185 -5.33 14.06 6.43
C GLY A 185 -5.87 15.35 5.78
N ARG A 186 -5.34 15.70 4.59
CA ARG A 186 -5.85 16.85 3.81
C ARG A 186 -7.31 16.68 3.40
N ALA A 187 -7.70 15.48 2.94
CA ALA A 187 -9.08 15.20 2.54
C ALA A 187 -10.04 15.33 3.72
N GLU A 188 -9.67 14.78 4.88
CA GLU A 188 -10.44 14.89 6.12
C GLU A 188 -10.57 16.32 6.62
N TRP A 189 -9.46 17.08 6.61
CA TRP A 189 -9.46 18.49 6.99
C TRP A 189 -10.41 19.32 6.10
N ARG A 190 -10.37 19.10 4.78
CA ARG A 190 -11.29 19.75 3.84
C ARG A 190 -12.75 19.41 4.12
N ALA A 191 -13.06 18.13 4.36
CA ALA A 191 -14.40 17.68 4.68
C ALA A 191 -14.97 18.40 5.91
N ARG A 192 -14.17 18.50 6.99
CA ARG A 192 -14.54 19.20 8.22
C ARG A 192 -14.81 20.69 7.99
N HIS A 193 -13.97 21.36 7.19
CA HIS A 193 -14.14 22.79 6.90
C HIS A 193 -15.38 23.07 6.04
N CYS A 194 -15.70 22.20 5.07
CA CYS A 194 -16.92 22.31 4.29
C CYS A 194 -18.17 22.14 5.17
N ALA A 195 -18.18 21.16 6.06
CA ALA A 195 -19.27 20.92 7.00
C ALA A 195 -19.51 22.11 7.96
N LEU A 196 -18.43 22.71 8.47
CA LEU A 196 -18.51 23.90 9.33
C LEU A 196 -19.07 25.13 8.60
N ARG A 197 -18.67 25.33 7.33
CA ARG A 197 -19.22 26.42 6.49
C ARG A 197 -20.71 26.25 6.21
N ASP A 198 -21.14 25.03 5.92
CA ASP A 198 -22.55 24.73 5.63
C ASP A 198 -23.42 24.94 6.89
N ASN A 199 -22.95 24.49 8.04
CA ASN A 199 -23.61 24.68 9.32
C ASN A 199 -23.72 26.17 9.72
N ARG A 200 -22.69 26.97 9.41
CA ARG A 200 -22.72 28.43 9.65
C ARG A 200 -23.74 29.12 8.72
N ARG A 201 -23.85 28.70 7.44
CA ARG A 201 -24.84 29.25 6.51
C ARG A 201 -26.30 28.93 6.95
N ARG A 202 -26.53 27.75 7.49
CA ARG A 202 -27.88 27.36 7.99
C ARG A 202 -28.30 28.11 9.27
N ARG A 203 -27.35 28.67 10.02
CA ARG A 203 -27.61 29.42 11.25
C ARG A 203 -27.83 30.91 11.04
N LEU A 204 -27.56 31.44 9.86
CA LEU A 204 -27.84 32.83 9.53
C LEU A 204 -29.35 32.93 9.21
N PRO A 205 -30.11 33.76 9.94
CA PRO A 205 -31.54 33.97 9.63
C PRO A 205 -31.64 34.50 8.21
N SER A 206 -32.59 33.96 7.44
CA SER A 206 -33.02 34.51 6.16
C SER A 206 -33.58 35.90 6.44
N SER A 207 -32.77 36.93 6.23
CA SER A 207 -33.24 38.29 6.14
C SER A 207 -33.95 38.48 4.78
N ALA A 208 -35.14 37.92 4.64
CA ALA A 208 -36.01 38.31 3.58
C ALA A 208 -36.58 39.69 3.96
N PRO A 209 -36.42 40.74 3.14
CA PRO A 209 -37.19 41.95 3.33
C PRO A 209 -38.65 41.67 3.00
N GLU A 210 -39.51 41.72 4.03
CA GLU A 210 -40.93 41.87 3.81
C GLU A 210 -41.15 43.26 3.20
N SER A 211 -41.57 43.32 1.96
CA SER A 211 -42.09 44.46 1.25
C SER A 211 -43.47 44.18 0.71
#